data_fd71a846b197d8edc97b78c070ea0eb9
#
_entry.id   fd71a846b197d8edc97b78c070ea0eb9
#
_cell.length_a   1.000
_cell.length_b   1.000
_cell.length_c   1.000
_cell.angle_alpha   90.00
_cell.angle_beta   90.00
_cell.angle_gamma   90.00
#
_symmetry.space_group_name_H-M   'P 1'
#
loop_
_entity.id
_entity.type
_entity.pdbx_description
1 polymer ?
#
loop_
_entity_poly.entity_id
_entity_poly.type
_entity_poly.pdbx_seq_one_letter_code
_entity_poly.pdbx_strand_id
1 'polypeptide(L)'
;MLHSGAITSTKLERESGIATEIMEQAGLQAGDTLLLSSNSGINTVPVEAALYAKEKGVFVVCITSMQATEQLKSRHKSGKRLCDVCDVVIDNHAPLGDGLLTIPGYGQVTGGASTFGSLYIAQRIVLNIENRYLKDGLRPPVLASANVPGGDEFNLQLVQTYQDRIKALR
;
A
#
# COMPACT_ATOMS: atom_id res chain seq x y z
N MET A 1 -8.76 -1.19 -3.74
CA MET A 1 -10.03 -0.48 -3.41
C MET A 1 -10.77 -1.28 -2.37
N LEU A 2 -11.35 -0.63 -1.38
CA LEU A 2 -12.10 -1.29 -0.29
C LEU A 2 -13.44 -1.90 -0.76
N HIS A 3 -13.96 -1.45 -1.91
CA HIS A 3 -15.24 -1.89 -2.45
C HIS A 3 -15.29 -1.65 -3.97
N SER A 4 -16.16 -2.38 -4.67
CA SER A 4 -16.32 -2.28 -6.13
C SER A 4 -16.96 -0.96 -6.61
N GLY A 5 -17.69 -0.24 -5.76
CA GLY A 5 -18.32 1.04 -6.10
C GLY A 5 -17.49 2.24 -5.69
N ALA A 6 -17.18 3.15 -6.60
CA ALA A 6 -16.32 4.30 -6.33
C ALA A 6 -16.82 5.20 -5.18
N ILE A 7 -18.12 5.53 -5.16
CA ILE A 7 -18.71 6.36 -4.09
C ILE A 7 -18.73 5.62 -2.76
N THR A 8 -19.07 4.33 -2.77
CA THR A 8 -19.08 3.46 -1.59
C THR A 8 -17.66 3.31 -1.04
N SER A 9 -16.67 3.07 -1.88
CA SER A 9 -15.26 2.99 -1.50
C SER A 9 -14.76 4.23 -0.77
N THR A 10 -15.11 5.43 -1.29
CA THR A 10 -14.74 6.70 -0.66
C THR A 10 -15.40 6.89 0.72
N LYS A 11 -16.63 6.40 0.92
CA LYS A 11 -17.31 6.44 2.23
C LYS A 11 -16.65 5.47 3.20
N LEU A 12 -16.47 4.21 2.79
CA LEU A 12 -15.89 3.17 3.62
C LEU A 12 -14.46 3.51 4.09
N GLU A 13 -13.67 4.17 3.26
CA GLU A 13 -12.32 4.60 3.65
C GLU A 13 -12.31 5.57 4.85
N ARG A 14 -13.45 6.21 5.14
CA ARG A 14 -13.61 7.17 6.24
C ARG A 14 -14.25 6.56 7.47
N GLU A 15 -14.76 5.34 7.40
CA GLU A 15 -15.41 4.65 8.51
C GLU A 15 -14.41 3.95 9.41
N SER A 16 -14.71 3.91 10.71
CA SER A 16 -13.90 3.24 11.72
C SER A 16 -14.22 1.75 11.80
N GLY A 17 -13.20 0.93 12.08
CA GLY A 17 -13.33 -0.51 12.31
C GLY A 17 -13.08 -1.39 11.08
N ILE A 18 -13.24 -0.87 9.87
CA ILE A 18 -13.00 -1.62 8.62
C ILE A 18 -11.55 -2.09 8.52
N ALA A 19 -10.62 -1.25 8.93
CA ALA A 19 -9.19 -1.59 8.90
C ALA A 19 -8.87 -2.84 9.74
N THR A 20 -9.48 -2.99 10.90
CA THR A 20 -9.26 -4.14 11.78
C THR A 20 -9.63 -5.44 11.08
N GLU A 21 -10.80 -5.50 10.46
CA GLU A 21 -11.24 -6.69 9.73
C GLU A 21 -10.28 -7.07 8.59
N ILE A 22 -9.84 -6.07 7.80
CA ILE A 22 -8.88 -6.29 6.71
C ILE A 22 -7.53 -6.81 7.24
N MET A 23 -7.03 -6.22 8.32
CA MET A 23 -5.73 -6.58 8.90
C MET A 23 -5.76 -7.96 9.58
N GLU A 24 -6.87 -8.34 10.21
CA GLU A 24 -7.06 -9.69 10.76
C GLU A 24 -7.09 -10.75 9.66
N GLN A 25 -7.78 -10.47 8.55
CA GLN A 25 -7.78 -11.35 7.38
C GLN A 25 -6.38 -11.50 6.77
N ALA A 26 -5.59 -10.44 6.76
CA ALA A 26 -4.21 -10.48 6.27
C ALA A 26 -3.28 -11.36 7.13
N GLY A 27 -3.61 -11.57 8.40
CA GLY A 27 -2.85 -12.44 9.30
C GLY A 27 -1.44 -11.92 9.61
N LEU A 28 -1.32 -10.62 9.85
CA LEU A 28 -0.05 -9.96 10.20
C LEU A 28 0.53 -10.53 11.50
N GLN A 29 1.86 -10.68 11.53
CA GLN A 29 2.62 -11.17 12.67
C GLN A 29 3.77 -10.22 13.01
N ALA A 30 4.22 -10.26 14.25
CA ALA A 30 5.40 -9.52 14.66
C ALA A 30 6.61 -9.87 13.78
N GLY A 31 7.34 -8.83 13.35
CA GLY A 31 8.45 -8.97 12.39
C GLY A 31 8.05 -8.85 10.91
N ASP A 32 6.76 -8.83 10.59
CA ASP A 32 6.32 -8.48 9.25
C ASP A 32 6.54 -6.98 8.95
N THR A 33 6.51 -6.64 7.68
CA THR A 33 6.48 -5.25 7.22
C THR A 33 5.19 -4.99 6.45
N LEU A 34 4.45 -3.97 6.84
CA LEU A 34 3.26 -3.50 6.15
C LEU A 34 3.60 -2.27 5.31
N LEU A 35 3.39 -2.36 3.99
CA LEU A 35 3.47 -1.21 3.09
C LEU A 35 2.07 -0.67 2.83
N LEU A 36 1.81 0.57 3.23
CA LEU A 36 0.55 1.27 3.01
C LEU A 36 0.75 2.40 1.98
N SER A 37 -0.15 2.49 1.01
CA SER A 37 -0.19 3.62 0.08
C SER A 37 -1.50 4.38 0.24
N SER A 38 -1.42 5.64 0.67
CA SER A 38 -2.56 6.54 0.80
C SER A 38 -2.13 7.96 0.48
N ASN A 39 -2.58 8.51 -0.64
CA ASN A 39 -2.07 9.79 -1.14
C ASN A 39 -2.24 10.93 -0.15
N SER A 40 -3.43 11.12 0.41
CA SER A 40 -3.66 12.16 1.42
C SER A 40 -3.21 11.79 2.82
N GLY A 41 -3.15 10.49 3.14
CA GLY A 41 -2.79 9.99 4.47
C GLY A 41 -3.71 10.38 5.62
N ILE A 42 -4.91 10.94 5.35
CA ILE A 42 -5.79 11.53 6.37
C ILE A 42 -7.02 10.68 6.71
N ASN A 43 -7.37 9.69 5.87
CA ASN A 43 -8.59 8.93 6.04
C ASN A 43 -8.47 7.90 7.18
N THR A 44 -9.61 7.48 7.74
CA THR A 44 -9.66 6.64 8.94
C THR A 44 -9.02 5.27 8.71
N VAL A 45 -9.38 4.59 7.62
CA VAL A 45 -8.91 3.22 7.36
C VAL A 45 -7.39 3.09 7.28
N PRO A 46 -6.65 3.89 6.49
CA PRO A 46 -5.19 3.76 6.46
C PRO A 46 -4.52 4.08 7.80
N VAL A 47 -5.07 5.03 8.57
CA VAL A 47 -4.54 5.35 9.91
C VAL A 47 -4.79 4.20 10.89
N GLU A 48 -5.99 3.63 10.93
CA GLU A 48 -6.32 2.48 11.77
C GLU A 48 -5.51 1.24 11.38
N ALA A 49 -5.30 1.00 10.08
CA ALA A 49 -4.46 -0.11 9.61
C ALA A 49 -3.02 0.02 10.13
N ALA A 50 -2.45 1.22 10.08
CA ALA A 50 -1.12 1.47 10.62
C ALA A 50 -1.07 1.29 12.15
N LEU A 51 -2.06 1.81 12.88
CA LEU A 51 -2.15 1.64 14.33
C LEU A 51 -2.26 0.16 14.72
N TYR A 52 -3.14 -0.60 14.07
CA TYR A 52 -3.30 -2.03 14.28
C TYR A 52 -1.98 -2.78 14.04
N ALA A 53 -1.29 -2.49 12.94
CA ALA A 53 -0.01 -3.12 12.61
C ALA A 53 1.05 -2.82 13.68
N LYS A 54 1.13 -1.59 14.16
CA LYS A 54 2.05 -1.18 15.24
C LYS A 54 1.76 -1.96 16.54
N GLU A 55 0.51 -2.15 16.92
CA GLU A 55 0.11 -2.94 18.10
C GLU A 55 0.54 -4.41 17.98
N LYS A 56 0.63 -4.95 16.76
CA LYS A 56 1.10 -6.32 16.49
C LYS A 56 2.62 -6.45 16.35
N GLY A 57 3.38 -5.37 16.54
CA GLY A 57 4.85 -5.39 16.36
C GLY A 57 5.29 -5.48 14.89
N VAL A 58 4.45 -5.03 13.97
CA VAL A 58 4.72 -4.95 12.54
C VAL A 58 5.41 -3.62 12.23
N PHE A 59 6.43 -3.65 11.38
CA PHE A 59 7.09 -2.45 10.87
C PHE A 59 6.23 -1.83 9.77
N VAL A 60 5.95 -0.53 9.86
CA VAL A 60 5.01 0.14 8.95
C VAL A 60 5.72 1.17 8.09
N VAL A 61 5.61 0.98 6.79
CA VAL A 61 6.09 1.92 5.76
C VAL A 61 4.88 2.52 5.06
N CYS A 62 4.86 3.82 4.87
CA CYS A 62 3.82 4.43 4.04
C CYS A 62 4.38 5.21 2.84
N ILE A 63 3.62 5.18 1.76
CA ILE A 63 3.79 6.04 0.58
C ILE A 63 2.63 7.02 0.61
N THR A 64 2.94 8.32 0.72
CA THR A 64 1.93 9.39 0.83
C THR A 64 2.44 10.66 0.18
N SER A 65 1.56 11.60 -0.14
CA SER A 65 1.97 12.94 -0.54
C SER A 65 2.13 13.81 0.71
N MET A 66 3.33 14.21 1.04
CA MET A 66 3.56 15.12 2.16
C MET A 66 2.93 16.48 1.90
N GLN A 67 2.96 16.96 0.67
CA GLN A 67 2.29 18.20 0.27
C GLN A 67 0.78 18.18 0.56
N ALA A 68 0.10 17.07 0.24
CA ALA A 68 -1.33 16.92 0.53
C ALA A 68 -1.58 16.71 2.03
N THR A 69 -0.79 15.85 2.66
CA THR A 69 -0.93 15.49 4.07
C THR A 69 -0.76 16.69 5.00
N GLU A 70 0.18 17.58 4.75
CA GLU A 70 0.45 18.77 5.58
C GLU A 70 -0.67 19.80 5.51
N GLN A 71 -1.34 19.92 4.38
CA GLN A 71 -2.41 20.91 4.15
C GLN A 71 -3.79 20.40 4.61
N LEU A 72 -3.95 19.12 4.88
CA LEU A 72 -5.23 18.51 5.20
C LEU A 72 -5.31 18.08 6.67
N LYS A 73 -6.49 18.23 7.26
CA LYS A 73 -6.76 17.72 8.61
C LYS A 73 -7.09 16.23 8.58
N SER A 74 -6.59 15.50 9.57
CA SER A 74 -6.96 14.09 9.77
C SER A 74 -8.47 13.94 9.93
N ARG A 75 -8.99 12.84 9.38
CA ARG A 75 -10.38 12.38 9.59
C ARG A 75 -10.48 11.30 10.66
N HIS A 76 -9.33 10.81 11.13
CA HIS A 76 -9.32 9.84 12.23
C HIS A 76 -9.56 10.52 13.58
N LYS A 77 -10.29 9.87 14.48
CA LYS A 77 -10.66 10.39 15.80
C LYS A 77 -9.51 10.81 16.70
N SER A 78 -8.32 10.23 16.51
CA SER A 78 -7.12 10.61 17.24
C SER A 78 -6.46 11.89 16.74
N GLY A 79 -6.88 12.43 15.61
CA GLY A 79 -6.22 13.55 14.95
C GLY A 79 -4.90 13.19 14.24
N LYS A 80 -4.41 11.94 14.37
CA LYS A 80 -3.19 11.49 13.70
C LYS A 80 -3.46 11.23 12.21
N ARG A 81 -2.44 11.51 11.40
CA ARG A 81 -2.38 11.17 9.98
C ARG A 81 -1.52 9.91 9.81
N LEU A 82 -1.53 9.30 8.66
CA LEU A 82 -0.76 8.09 8.38
C LEU A 82 0.74 8.30 8.64
N CYS A 83 1.30 9.42 8.18
CA CYS A 83 2.70 9.77 8.40
C CYS A 83 3.09 9.93 9.89
N ASP A 84 2.13 10.24 10.75
CA ASP A 84 2.38 10.40 12.19
C ASP A 84 2.49 9.05 12.94
N VAL A 85 2.14 7.94 12.26
CA VAL A 85 2.07 6.58 12.85
C VAL A 85 3.14 5.65 12.29
N CYS A 86 3.53 5.82 11.03
CA CYS A 86 4.44 4.93 10.32
C CYS A 86 5.89 5.08 10.79
N ASP A 87 6.67 3.99 10.68
CA ASP A 87 8.11 3.99 10.98
C ASP A 87 8.91 4.67 9.88
N VAL A 88 8.46 4.52 8.63
CA VAL A 88 9.07 5.15 7.45
C VAL A 88 8.00 5.79 6.61
N VAL A 89 8.24 7.03 6.20
CA VAL A 89 7.38 7.80 5.30
C VAL A 89 8.13 8.05 4.00
N ILE A 90 7.52 7.67 2.88
CA ILE A 90 8.04 7.91 1.54
C ILE A 90 7.11 8.90 0.86
N ASP A 91 7.63 10.07 0.54
CA ASP A 91 6.88 11.11 -0.18
C ASP A 91 6.82 10.77 -1.68
N ASN A 92 5.61 10.63 -2.22
CA ASN A 92 5.40 10.41 -3.65
C ASN A 92 5.38 11.71 -4.47
N HIS A 93 5.50 12.86 -3.80
CA HIS A 93 5.48 14.21 -4.39
C HIS A 93 4.25 14.54 -5.24
N ALA A 94 3.14 13.83 -5.08
CA ALA A 94 1.90 14.15 -5.76
C ALA A 94 1.36 15.51 -5.26
N PRO A 95 0.84 16.37 -6.14
CA PRO A 95 0.28 17.65 -5.73
C PRO A 95 -1.00 17.48 -4.91
N LEU A 96 -1.38 18.51 -4.15
CA LEU A 96 -2.70 18.56 -3.53
C LEU A 96 -3.79 18.45 -4.63
N GLY A 97 -4.74 17.53 -4.44
CA GLY A 97 -5.76 17.21 -5.46
C GLY A 97 -5.34 16.18 -6.49
N ASP A 98 -4.07 15.73 -6.45
CA ASP A 98 -3.54 14.59 -7.23
C ASP A 98 -3.47 14.76 -8.76
N GLY A 99 -4.14 15.73 -9.35
CA GLY A 99 -4.19 15.91 -10.80
C GLY A 99 -2.96 16.63 -11.36
N LEU A 100 -2.41 16.14 -12.48
CA LEU A 100 -1.26 16.73 -13.18
C LEU A 100 -1.64 17.39 -14.52
N LEU A 101 -2.75 16.98 -15.11
CA LEU A 101 -3.15 17.38 -16.45
C LEU A 101 -4.34 18.34 -16.37
N THR A 102 -4.20 19.48 -17.03
CA THR A 102 -5.27 20.48 -17.14
C THR A 102 -6.10 20.24 -18.39
N ILE A 103 -7.42 20.25 -18.25
CA ILE A 103 -8.32 20.19 -19.39
C ILE A 103 -8.67 21.65 -19.77
N PRO A 104 -8.25 22.13 -20.95
CA PRO A 104 -8.51 23.51 -21.36
C PRO A 104 -10.00 23.85 -21.32
N GLY A 105 -10.35 24.99 -20.69
CA GLY A 105 -11.74 25.45 -20.57
C GLY A 105 -12.63 24.74 -19.57
N TYR A 106 -12.13 23.71 -18.85
CA TYR A 106 -12.95 22.94 -17.90
C TYR A 106 -12.70 23.28 -16.42
N GLY A 107 -11.52 23.80 -16.09
CA GLY A 107 -11.17 24.23 -14.73
C GLY A 107 -10.88 23.08 -13.75
N GLN A 108 -10.95 21.84 -14.18
CA GLN A 108 -10.58 20.64 -13.39
C GLN A 108 -9.27 20.07 -13.90
N VAL A 109 -8.56 19.38 -12.99
CA VAL A 109 -7.35 18.63 -13.30
C VAL A 109 -7.66 17.12 -13.31
N THR A 110 -6.88 16.39 -14.09
CA THR A 110 -6.97 14.92 -14.21
C THR A 110 -5.56 14.31 -14.21
N GLY A 111 -5.45 13.00 -14.40
CA GLY A 111 -4.15 12.33 -14.43
C GLY A 111 -3.54 12.19 -13.03
N GLY A 112 -4.03 11.24 -12.24
CA GLY A 112 -3.60 11.01 -10.86
C GLY A 112 -2.11 10.74 -10.73
N ALA A 113 -1.35 11.71 -10.23
CA ALA A 113 0.09 11.63 -9.99
C ALA A 113 0.45 10.50 -9.02
N SER A 114 -0.36 10.33 -7.97
CA SER A 114 -0.13 9.34 -6.92
C SER A 114 -0.17 7.91 -7.45
N THR A 115 -1.00 7.62 -8.46
CA THR A 115 -1.10 6.29 -9.05
C THR A 115 0.24 5.88 -9.66
N PHE A 116 0.83 6.73 -10.48
CA PHE A 116 2.12 6.43 -11.12
C PHE A 116 3.28 6.49 -10.12
N GLY A 117 3.34 7.55 -9.30
CA GLY A 117 4.41 7.74 -8.33
C GLY A 117 4.45 6.62 -7.28
N SER A 118 3.32 6.28 -6.68
CA SER A 118 3.25 5.24 -5.65
C SER A 118 3.53 3.85 -6.23
N LEU A 119 3.04 3.55 -7.44
CA LEU A 119 3.34 2.28 -8.11
C LEU A 119 4.83 2.17 -8.44
N TYR A 120 5.45 3.22 -8.98
CA TYR A 120 6.88 3.24 -9.24
C TYR A 120 7.71 3.02 -7.97
N ILE A 121 7.37 3.71 -6.87
CA ILE A 121 8.04 3.55 -5.58
C ILE A 121 7.91 2.11 -5.07
N ALA A 122 6.70 1.54 -5.10
CA ALA A 122 6.45 0.17 -4.67
C ALA A 122 7.28 -0.83 -5.48
N GLN A 123 7.31 -0.71 -6.81
CA GLN A 123 8.13 -1.57 -7.67
C GLN A 123 9.64 -1.41 -7.40
N ARG A 124 10.11 -0.19 -7.10
CA ARG A 124 11.51 0.04 -6.71
C ARG A 124 11.86 -0.61 -5.38
N ILE A 125 10.95 -0.61 -4.41
CA ILE A 125 11.13 -1.32 -3.13
C ILE A 125 11.27 -2.83 -3.40
N VAL A 126 10.35 -3.41 -4.17
CA VAL A 126 10.36 -4.84 -4.52
C VAL A 126 11.69 -5.21 -5.20
N LEU A 127 12.09 -4.47 -6.24
CA LEU A 127 13.34 -4.72 -6.95
C LEU A 127 14.57 -4.64 -6.02
N ASN A 128 14.58 -3.71 -5.08
CA ASN A 128 15.68 -3.60 -4.12
C ASN A 128 15.73 -4.79 -3.16
N ILE A 129 14.57 -5.31 -2.73
CA ILE A 129 14.47 -6.52 -1.92
C ILE A 129 15.00 -7.73 -2.72
N GLU A 130 14.57 -7.90 -3.96
CA GLU A 130 15.03 -8.97 -4.86
C GLU A 130 16.55 -8.94 -5.04
N ASN A 131 17.11 -7.75 -5.30
CA ASN A 131 18.56 -7.55 -5.41
C ASN A 131 19.29 -7.89 -4.11
N ARG A 132 18.67 -7.65 -2.96
CA ARG A 132 19.24 -8.03 -1.67
C ARG A 132 19.29 -9.54 -1.49
N TYR A 133 18.23 -10.27 -1.85
CA TYR A 133 18.23 -11.73 -1.87
C TYR A 133 19.40 -12.27 -2.68
N LEU A 134 19.59 -11.75 -3.91
CA LEU A 134 20.69 -12.19 -4.79
C LEU A 134 22.08 -11.92 -4.21
N LYS A 135 22.27 -10.75 -3.58
CA LYS A 135 23.54 -10.42 -2.90
C LYS A 135 23.85 -11.34 -1.72
N ASP A 136 22.82 -11.80 -1.03
CA ASP A 136 22.93 -12.73 0.09
C ASP A 136 23.01 -14.22 -0.39
N GLY A 137 23.11 -14.46 -1.70
CA GLY A 137 23.18 -15.80 -2.31
C GLY A 137 21.85 -16.55 -2.29
N LEU A 138 20.75 -15.86 -2.03
CA LEU A 138 19.42 -16.42 -1.95
C LEU A 138 18.65 -16.16 -3.25
N ARG A 139 17.71 -17.07 -3.57
CA ARG A 139 16.78 -16.89 -4.69
C ARG A 139 15.58 -16.06 -4.24
N PRO A 140 15.30 -14.91 -4.89
CA PRO A 140 14.12 -14.12 -4.54
C PRO A 140 12.83 -14.87 -4.93
N PRO A 141 11.77 -14.80 -4.10
CA PRO A 141 10.50 -15.48 -4.36
C PRO A 141 9.63 -14.71 -5.36
N VAL A 142 10.06 -14.67 -6.61
CA VAL A 142 9.38 -13.94 -7.70
C VAL A 142 8.61 -14.94 -8.56
N LEU A 143 7.33 -14.70 -8.78
CA LEU A 143 6.50 -15.47 -9.67
C LEU A 143 6.82 -15.14 -11.15
N ALA A 144 6.91 -16.17 -11.97
CA ALA A 144 6.99 -16.02 -13.40
C ALA A 144 5.59 -15.73 -13.99
N SER A 145 5.55 -15.11 -15.18
CA SER A 145 4.27 -15.02 -15.90
C SER A 145 3.76 -16.42 -16.28
N ALA A 146 2.50 -16.71 -15.97
CA ALA A 146 1.84 -17.93 -16.41
C ALA A 146 1.70 -18.04 -17.95
N ASN A 147 1.89 -16.91 -18.67
CA ASN A 147 1.81 -16.85 -20.11
C ASN A 147 3.14 -17.23 -20.84
N VAL A 148 4.18 -17.57 -20.08
CA VAL A 148 5.44 -18.05 -20.67
C VAL A 148 5.57 -19.57 -20.47
N PRO A 149 6.23 -20.29 -21.42
CA PRO A 149 6.42 -21.74 -21.27
C PRO A 149 7.14 -22.08 -19.95
N GLY A 150 6.59 -23.01 -19.19
CA GLY A 150 7.12 -23.44 -17.89
C GLY A 150 6.82 -22.50 -16.72
N GLY A 151 6.06 -21.43 -16.92
CA GLY A 151 5.73 -20.46 -15.87
C GLY A 151 4.91 -21.06 -14.74
N ASP A 152 3.92 -21.90 -15.06
CA ASP A 152 3.07 -22.54 -14.09
C ASP A 152 3.82 -23.53 -13.21
N GLU A 153 4.65 -24.38 -13.79
CA GLU A 153 5.48 -25.36 -13.07
C GLU A 153 6.49 -24.67 -12.15
N PHE A 154 7.08 -23.58 -12.64
CA PHE A 154 7.98 -22.75 -11.85
C PHE A 154 7.27 -22.16 -10.62
N ASN A 155 6.06 -21.63 -10.81
CA ASN A 155 5.28 -20.98 -9.77
C ASN A 155 4.78 -21.99 -8.71
N LEU A 156 4.48 -23.21 -9.11
CA LEU A 156 3.96 -24.25 -8.21
C LEU A 156 4.88 -24.47 -6.99
N GLN A 157 6.20 -24.49 -7.20
CA GLN A 157 7.17 -24.63 -6.11
C GLN A 157 7.12 -23.48 -5.11
N LEU A 158 6.97 -22.23 -5.61
CA LEU A 158 6.84 -21.06 -4.75
C LEU A 158 5.52 -21.08 -3.98
N VAL A 159 4.41 -21.40 -4.65
CA VAL A 159 3.10 -21.54 -4.00
C VAL A 159 3.16 -22.58 -2.88
N GLN A 160 3.68 -23.76 -3.14
CA GLN A 160 3.83 -24.81 -2.12
C GLN A 160 4.69 -24.36 -0.92
N THR A 161 5.72 -23.57 -1.16
CA THR A 161 6.60 -23.07 -0.10
C THR A 161 5.91 -22.04 0.80
N TYR A 162 5.07 -21.17 0.23
CA TYR A 162 4.57 -19.99 0.92
C TYR A 162 3.07 -20.02 1.25
N GLN A 163 2.26 -20.97 0.69
CA GLN A 163 0.81 -21.01 0.87
C GLN A 163 0.34 -21.09 2.32
N ASP A 164 1.13 -21.72 3.20
CA ASP A 164 0.76 -21.82 4.62
C ASP A 164 0.89 -20.49 5.34
N ARG A 165 1.80 -19.64 4.90
CA ARG A 165 2.01 -18.31 5.45
C ARG A 165 1.19 -17.24 4.74
N ILE A 166 1.01 -17.34 3.42
CA ILE A 166 0.35 -16.34 2.59
C ILE A 166 -1.02 -16.86 2.15
N LYS A 167 -2.07 -16.42 2.86
CA LYS A 167 -3.45 -16.87 2.59
C LYS A 167 -3.92 -16.64 1.15
N ALA A 168 -3.43 -15.58 0.49
CA ALA A 168 -3.76 -15.25 -0.89
C ALA A 168 -3.22 -16.26 -1.93
N LEU A 169 -2.36 -17.20 -1.52
CA LEU A 169 -1.83 -18.28 -2.37
C LEU A 169 -2.63 -19.60 -2.26
N ARG A 170 -3.75 -19.59 -1.54
CA ARG A 170 -4.63 -20.76 -1.33
C ARG A 170 -5.79 -20.75 -2.30
#